data_1dd9672af02f987803662a0c515aafb7
#
_entry.id   1dd9672af02f987803662a0c515aafb7
#
_cell.length_a   1.000
_cell.length_b   1.000
_cell.length_c   1.000
_cell.angle_alpha   90.00
_cell.angle_beta   90.00
_cell.angle_gamma   90.00
#
_symmetry.space_group_name_H-M   'P 1'
#
loop_
_entity.id
_entity.type
_entity.pdbx_description
1 polymer ?
#
loop_
_entity_poly.entity_id
_entity_poly.type
_entity_poly.pdbx_seq_one_letter_code
_entity_poly.pdbx_strand_id
1 'polypeptide(L)'
;LALDSLDASTNILLGMDSFSNRDFAKAVKYWETVLNSDRPGISKQALIGAVEEAKNQLRMSSDGGALTETAQGVDPTLPRLNVNVSLASNVQKALMNSEDKTVFIYAIAADGPRMPLAAVKIKASDLPLSIVLDDKQAMTPQMRLSSVDKVHIYAVVSMQGNVGIKPGDFKVEVLDIDVMEKSPINMQISAQVP
;
A
#
# COMPACT_ATOMS: atom_id res chain seq x y z
N LEU A 1 -15.08 33.00 26.25
CA LEU A 1 -13.64 33.16 26.10
C LEU A 1 -13.20 32.22 25.02
N ALA A 2 -13.06 32.75 23.81
CA ALA A 2 -12.50 32.04 22.66
C ALA A 2 -11.06 31.66 23.02
N LEU A 3 -10.69 30.39 22.87
CA LEU A 3 -9.31 29.99 22.73
C LEU A 3 -8.84 30.56 21.39
N ASP A 4 -8.36 31.79 21.42
CA ASP A 4 -7.70 32.41 20.31
C ASP A 4 -6.51 31.53 19.91
N SER A 5 -6.61 31.02 18.70
CA SER A 5 -5.55 30.58 17.82
C SER A 5 -4.17 30.69 18.47
N LEU A 6 -3.61 29.55 18.86
CA LEU A 6 -2.19 29.40 19.20
C LEU A 6 -1.38 30.34 18.31
N ASP A 7 -0.60 31.21 18.92
CA ASP A 7 0.22 32.16 18.22
C ASP A 7 1.02 31.47 17.10
N ALA A 8 1.21 32.14 15.98
CA ALA A 8 1.87 31.54 14.82
C ALA A 8 3.24 30.94 15.18
N SER A 9 3.97 31.58 16.13
CA SER A 9 5.23 31.05 16.65
C SER A 9 5.04 29.72 17.37
N THR A 10 3.96 29.56 18.14
CA THR A 10 3.63 28.31 18.84
C THR A 10 3.27 27.22 17.85
N ASN A 11 2.50 27.52 16.81
CA ASN A 11 2.17 26.54 15.77
C ASN A 11 3.40 26.12 14.96
N ILE A 12 4.35 27.02 14.71
CA ILE A 12 5.63 26.68 14.07
C ILE A 12 6.42 25.71 14.96
N LEU A 13 6.55 26.00 16.25
CA LEU A 13 7.27 25.15 17.22
C LEU A 13 6.60 23.78 17.38
N LEU A 14 5.28 23.73 17.49
CA LEU A 14 4.51 22.48 17.57
C LEU A 14 4.64 21.66 16.28
N GLY A 15 4.70 22.32 15.13
CA GLY A 15 4.98 21.68 13.86
C GLY A 15 6.38 21.08 13.80
N MET A 16 7.40 21.80 14.29
CA MET A 16 8.78 21.31 14.38
C MET A 16 8.90 20.12 15.35
N ASP A 17 8.28 20.21 16.51
CA ASP A 17 8.26 19.11 17.49
C ASP A 17 7.57 17.87 16.91
N SER A 18 6.41 18.06 16.29
CA SER A 18 5.69 16.97 15.60
C SER A 18 6.52 16.35 14.48
N PHE A 19 7.23 17.15 13.70
CA PHE A 19 8.12 16.67 12.64
C PHE A 19 9.28 15.85 13.21
N SER A 20 9.92 16.32 14.29
CA SER A 20 11.00 15.61 14.98
C SER A 20 10.56 14.28 15.57
N ASN A 21 9.31 14.22 16.04
CA ASN A 21 8.68 13.00 16.56
C ASN A 21 8.09 12.09 15.43
N ARG A 22 8.35 12.42 14.17
CA ARG A 22 7.83 11.72 12.97
C ARG A 22 6.31 11.74 12.84
N ASP A 23 5.62 12.61 13.54
CA ASP A 23 4.18 12.83 13.38
C ASP A 23 3.95 13.88 12.28
N PHE A 24 4.28 13.49 11.05
CA PHE A 24 4.27 14.39 9.89
C PHE A 24 2.88 14.96 9.60
N ALA A 25 1.82 14.19 9.89
CA ALA A 25 0.45 14.65 9.72
C ALA A 25 0.10 15.84 10.61
N LYS A 26 0.54 15.82 11.88
CA LYS A 26 0.36 16.95 12.80
C LYS A 26 1.24 18.12 12.42
N ALA A 27 2.48 17.86 12.01
CA ALA A 27 3.40 18.90 11.54
C ALA A 27 2.79 19.71 10.39
N VAL A 28 2.27 19.03 9.36
CA VAL A 28 1.57 19.65 8.23
C VAL A 28 0.39 20.52 8.72
N LYS A 29 -0.46 19.97 9.60
CA LYS A 29 -1.63 20.67 10.12
C LYS A 29 -1.28 21.98 10.84
N TYR A 30 -0.25 21.94 11.70
CA TYR A 30 0.19 23.14 12.43
C TYR A 30 0.76 24.19 11.48
N TRP A 31 1.60 23.80 10.52
CA TRP A 31 2.20 24.72 9.57
C TRP A 31 1.21 25.28 8.55
N GLU A 32 0.23 24.49 8.08
CA GLU A 32 -0.84 24.98 7.22
C GLU A 32 -1.73 26.02 7.95
N THR A 33 -1.97 25.84 9.25
CA THR A 33 -2.68 26.82 10.06
C THR A 33 -1.95 28.17 10.06
N VAL A 34 -0.62 28.15 10.11
CA VAL A 34 0.20 29.38 10.05
C VAL A 34 0.18 29.99 8.64
N LEU A 35 0.26 29.18 7.59
CA LEU A 35 0.22 29.64 6.19
C LEU A 35 -1.11 30.31 5.84
N ASN A 36 -2.21 29.82 6.40
CA ASN A 36 -3.54 30.39 6.22
C ASN A 36 -3.80 31.65 7.07
N SER A 37 -2.91 31.94 8.03
CA SER A 37 -2.96 33.19 8.79
C SER A 37 -2.18 34.27 8.06
N ASP A 38 -2.84 35.39 7.78
CA ASP A 38 -2.26 36.51 7.01
C ASP A 38 -1.43 37.44 7.93
N ARG A 39 -0.37 36.89 8.56
CA ARG A 39 0.50 37.67 9.46
C ARG A 39 1.79 38.09 8.77
N PRO A 40 2.12 39.38 8.76
CA PRO A 40 3.41 39.88 8.25
C PRO A 40 4.56 39.47 9.20
N GLY A 41 5.67 39.01 8.64
CA GLY A 41 6.92 38.71 9.40
C GLY A 41 7.31 37.23 9.44
N ILE A 42 6.53 36.32 8.89
CA ILE A 42 6.88 34.92 8.76
C ILE A 42 7.28 34.64 7.31
N SER A 43 8.44 34.02 7.10
CA SER A 43 8.86 33.55 5.77
C SER A 43 7.93 32.44 5.28
N LYS A 44 6.82 32.82 4.62
CA LYS A 44 5.86 31.86 4.01
C LYS A 44 6.59 30.87 3.12
N GLN A 45 7.64 31.30 2.41
CA GLN A 45 8.46 30.45 1.54
C GLN A 45 9.14 29.30 2.29
N ALA A 46 9.74 29.59 3.44
CA ALA A 46 10.40 28.56 4.28
C ALA A 46 9.38 27.58 4.87
N LEU A 47 8.20 28.09 5.23
CA LEU A 47 7.14 27.27 5.80
C LEU A 47 6.48 26.36 4.74
N ILE A 48 6.34 26.84 3.50
CA ILE A 48 5.88 26.03 2.36
C ILE A 48 6.86 24.88 2.13
N GLY A 49 8.16 25.13 2.11
CA GLY A 49 9.18 24.08 1.99
C GLY A 49 9.10 23.05 3.11
N ALA A 50 8.87 23.48 4.34
CA ALA A 50 8.72 22.57 5.49
C ALA A 50 7.44 21.72 5.39
N VAL A 51 6.34 22.30 4.91
CA VAL A 51 5.08 21.58 4.66
C VAL A 51 5.26 20.54 3.55
N GLU A 52 5.94 20.90 2.47
CA GLU A 52 6.22 19.97 1.36
C GLU A 52 7.12 18.83 1.82
N GLU A 53 8.15 19.11 2.59
CA GLU A 53 9.02 18.08 3.16
C GLU A 53 8.25 17.16 4.10
N ALA A 54 7.43 17.70 5.01
CA ALA A 54 6.59 16.91 5.90
C ALA A 54 5.58 16.03 5.11
N LYS A 55 5.01 16.56 4.02
CA LYS A 55 4.14 15.78 3.11
C LYS A 55 4.92 14.67 2.40
N ASN A 56 6.16 14.92 2.00
CA ASN A 56 7.03 13.89 1.41
C ASN A 56 7.37 12.81 2.42
N GLN A 57 7.74 13.18 3.64
CA GLN A 57 8.01 12.23 4.72
C GLN A 57 6.74 11.45 5.12
N LEU A 58 5.58 12.10 5.12
CA LEU A 58 4.30 11.44 5.34
C LEU A 58 4.01 10.41 4.25
N ARG A 59 4.32 10.70 2.99
CA ARG A 59 4.22 9.74 1.88
C ARG A 59 5.18 8.58 2.06
N MET A 60 6.43 8.83 2.44
CA MET A 60 7.44 7.80 2.68
C MET A 60 7.13 6.94 3.91
N SER A 61 6.54 7.51 4.96
CA SER A 61 6.12 6.78 6.16
C SER A 61 4.76 6.11 6.02
N SER A 62 3.94 6.53 5.04
CA SER A 62 2.67 5.88 4.69
C SER A 62 2.83 4.65 3.80
N ASP A 63 4.06 4.35 3.37
CA ASP A 63 4.37 3.12 2.61
C ASP A 63 4.28 1.85 3.49
N GLY A 64 3.80 2.00 4.71
CA GLY A 64 3.50 0.94 5.70
C GLY A 64 2.03 0.84 6.13
N GLY A 65 1.09 1.54 5.51
CA GLY A 65 -0.33 1.39 5.89
C GLY A 65 -1.24 2.47 5.34
N ALA A 66 -2.14 2.07 4.47
CA ALA A 66 -3.26 2.79 3.86
C ALA A 66 -2.89 3.77 2.73
N LEU A 67 -2.91 3.27 1.50
CA LEU A 67 -2.91 4.02 0.26
C LEU A 67 -4.16 4.91 0.14
N THR A 68 -4.03 6.19 0.48
CA THR A 68 -4.82 7.22 -0.16
C THR A 68 -4.00 7.75 -1.34
N GLU A 69 -4.39 7.33 -2.49
CA GLU A 69 -3.87 7.64 -3.79
C GLU A 69 -3.94 9.13 -4.08
N THR A 70 -2.82 9.82 -4.14
CA THR A 70 -2.72 11.09 -4.86
C THR A 70 -2.16 10.80 -6.24
N ALA A 71 -3.04 10.95 -7.22
CA ALA A 71 -2.76 10.86 -8.64
C ALA A 71 -1.55 11.73 -9.03
N GLN A 72 -0.43 11.09 -9.33
CA GLN A 72 0.61 11.68 -10.15
C GLN A 72 0.99 10.67 -11.23
N GLY A 73 0.56 10.97 -12.46
CA GLY A 73 1.05 10.29 -13.65
C GLY A 73 0.57 8.86 -13.83
N VAL A 74 -0.65 8.55 -13.40
CA VAL A 74 -1.27 7.27 -13.73
C VAL A 74 -1.89 7.42 -15.10
N ASP A 75 -1.31 6.77 -16.08
CA ASP A 75 -1.95 6.60 -17.37
C ASP A 75 -3.22 5.76 -17.15
N PRO A 76 -4.43 6.32 -17.31
CA PRO A 76 -5.67 5.61 -17.04
C PRO A 76 -5.92 4.45 -18.03
N THR A 77 -5.06 4.31 -19.02
CA THR A 77 -5.10 3.25 -20.02
C THR A 77 -4.30 2.01 -19.61
N LEU A 78 -3.47 2.11 -18.54
CA LEU A 78 -2.70 0.96 -18.06
C LEU A 78 -3.51 0.12 -17.07
N PRO A 79 -3.43 -1.20 -17.16
CA PRO A 79 -4.12 -2.10 -16.25
C PRO A 79 -3.61 -1.94 -14.81
N ARG A 80 -4.56 -1.96 -13.88
CA ARG A 80 -4.31 -1.78 -12.47
C ARG A 80 -5.36 -2.50 -11.64
N LEU A 81 -4.95 -3.54 -10.94
CA LEU A 81 -5.83 -4.37 -10.14
C LEU A 81 -5.65 -4.07 -8.65
N ASN A 82 -6.73 -3.62 -8.02
CA ASN A 82 -6.77 -3.42 -6.56
C ASN A 82 -7.14 -4.73 -5.89
N VAL A 83 -6.24 -5.30 -5.09
CA VAL A 83 -6.45 -6.59 -4.43
C VAL A 83 -6.40 -6.42 -2.93
N ASN A 84 -7.51 -6.75 -2.26
CA ASN A 84 -7.61 -6.79 -0.80
C ASN A 84 -7.37 -8.22 -0.33
N VAL A 85 -6.30 -8.43 0.40
CA VAL A 85 -5.95 -9.76 0.91
C VAL A 85 -6.15 -9.81 2.41
N SER A 86 -6.79 -10.88 2.88
CA SER A 86 -7.01 -11.14 4.30
C SER A 86 -6.77 -12.62 4.63
N LEU A 87 -6.55 -12.91 5.91
CA LEU A 87 -6.43 -14.27 6.42
C LEU A 87 -7.74 -14.70 7.07
N ALA A 88 -8.19 -15.92 6.78
CA ALA A 88 -9.27 -16.54 7.54
C ALA A 88 -8.81 -16.91 8.96
N SER A 89 -9.75 -17.00 9.90
CA SER A 89 -9.44 -17.26 11.30
C SER A 89 -8.69 -18.57 11.55
N ASN A 90 -8.91 -19.59 10.72
CA ASN A 90 -8.19 -20.86 10.77
C ASN A 90 -6.70 -20.69 10.41
N VAL A 91 -6.42 -19.88 9.39
CA VAL A 91 -5.04 -19.58 8.95
C VAL A 91 -4.34 -18.71 9.99
N GLN A 92 -5.01 -17.69 10.52
CA GLN A 92 -4.47 -16.86 11.58
C GLN A 92 -4.05 -17.71 12.81
N LYS A 93 -4.91 -18.65 13.24
CA LYS A 93 -4.60 -19.57 14.33
C LYS A 93 -3.41 -20.48 14.03
N ALA A 94 -3.30 -20.97 12.79
CA ALA A 94 -2.18 -21.79 12.36
C ALA A 94 -0.85 -21.02 12.35
N LEU A 95 -0.90 -19.71 12.12
CA LEU A 95 0.28 -18.84 12.07
C LEU A 95 0.67 -18.26 13.43
N MET A 96 -0.23 -18.21 14.44
CA MET A 96 0.04 -17.64 15.75
C MET A 96 1.22 -18.29 16.49
N ASN A 97 1.49 -19.57 16.22
CA ASN A 97 2.57 -20.32 16.84
C ASN A 97 3.80 -20.50 15.93
N SER A 98 3.83 -19.79 14.81
CA SER A 98 4.89 -19.90 13.81
C SER A 98 5.60 -18.56 13.66
N GLU A 99 6.87 -18.61 13.21
CA GLU A 99 7.54 -17.40 12.74
C GLU A 99 6.72 -16.72 11.63
N ASP A 100 6.88 -15.41 11.48
CA ASP A 100 6.18 -14.61 10.50
C ASP A 100 6.39 -15.16 9.09
N LYS A 101 5.31 -15.67 8.49
CA LYS A 101 5.37 -16.36 7.21
C LYS A 101 5.29 -15.38 6.03
N THR A 102 5.89 -15.78 4.93
CA THR A 102 5.86 -15.01 3.70
C THR A 102 4.57 -15.29 2.93
N VAL A 103 3.93 -14.21 2.47
CA VAL A 103 2.78 -14.25 1.57
C VAL A 103 3.21 -13.78 0.18
N PHE A 104 2.96 -14.59 -0.81
CA PHE A 104 3.16 -14.28 -2.21
C PHE A 104 1.82 -13.99 -2.87
N ILE A 105 1.70 -12.82 -3.48
CA ILE A 105 0.51 -12.43 -4.23
C ILE A 105 0.98 -12.15 -5.65
N TYR A 106 0.40 -12.88 -6.61
CA TYR A 106 0.84 -12.77 -8.00
C TYR A 106 -0.32 -13.00 -8.97
N ALA A 107 -0.20 -12.37 -10.13
CA ALA A 107 -1.11 -12.55 -11.25
C ALA A 107 -0.40 -13.32 -12.36
N ILE A 108 -1.10 -14.29 -12.97
CA ILE A 108 -0.67 -15.03 -14.16
C ILE A 108 -1.68 -14.81 -15.28
N ALA A 109 -1.26 -14.95 -16.53
CA ALA A 109 -2.17 -14.92 -17.67
C ALA A 109 -3.21 -16.01 -17.58
N ALA A 110 -4.47 -15.70 -17.89
CA ALA A 110 -5.54 -16.70 -17.97
C ALA A 110 -5.30 -17.67 -19.12
N ASP A 111 -4.84 -17.14 -20.25
CA ASP A 111 -4.46 -17.89 -21.44
C ASP A 111 -2.98 -17.72 -21.71
N GLY A 112 -2.17 -18.75 -21.43
CA GLY A 112 -0.74 -18.70 -21.73
C GLY A 112 0.15 -19.42 -20.71
N PRO A 113 1.45 -19.12 -20.74
CA PRO A 113 2.41 -19.74 -19.82
C PRO A 113 2.12 -19.31 -18.38
N ARG A 114 2.23 -20.25 -17.45
CA ARG A 114 2.02 -20.01 -16.00
C ARG A 114 3.18 -19.23 -15.36
N MET A 115 3.56 -18.12 -15.98
CA MET A 115 4.58 -17.22 -15.45
C MET A 115 3.91 -15.99 -14.83
N PRO A 116 4.37 -15.53 -13.68
CA PRO A 116 3.82 -14.33 -13.05
C PRO A 116 4.05 -13.09 -13.92
N LEU A 117 2.95 -12.37 -14.21
CA LEU A 117 2.97 -11.07 -14.89
C LEU A 117 3.30 -9.95 -13.91
N ALA A 118 2.81 -10.08 -12.68
CA ALA A 118 3.12 -9.20 -11.56
C ALA A 118 3.16 -10.04 -10.28
N ALA A 119 4.09 -9.75 -9.38
CA ALA A 119 4.22 -10.45 -8.11
C ALA A 119 4.63 -9.49 -6.98
N VAL A 120 3.99 -9.66 -5.84
CA VAL A 120 4.29 -8.92 -4.60
C VAL A 120 4.56 -9.93 -3.48
N LYS A 121 5.59 -9.65 -2.68
CA LYS A 121 5.96 -10.42 -1.50
C LYS A 121 5.73 -9.56 -0.26
N ILE A 122 4.94 -10.07 0.68
CA ILE A 122 4.64 -9.42 1.96
C ILE A 122 4.78 -10.42 3.10
N LYS A 123 4.62 -9.95 4.32
CA LYS A 123 4.55 -10.81 5.51
C LYS A 123 3.11 -11.10 5.89
N ALA A 124 2.87 -12.24 6.51
CA ALA A 124 1.54 -12.60 6.99
C ALA A 124 1.04 -11.66 8.10
N SER A 125 1.96 -11.06 8.87
CA SER A 125 1.67 -10.05 9.88
C SER A 125 1.14 -8.73 9.30
N ASP A 126 1.42 -8.44 8.03
CA ASP A 126 0.96 -7.22 7.35
C ASP A 126 -0.52 -7.30 6.91
N LEU A 127 -1.12 -8.50 6.97
CA LEU A 127 -2.51 -8.72 6.59
C LEU A 127 -3.50 -8.40 7.73
N PRO A 128 -4.65 -7.78 7.43
CA PRO A 128 -5.20 -7.51 6.09
C PRO A 128 -4.55 -6.31 5.40
N LEU A 129 -4.30 -6.43 4.09
CA LEU A 129 -3.64 -5.39 3.30
C LEU A 129 -4.31 -5.25 1.93
N SER A 130 -4.41 -4.00 1.46
CA SER A 130 -4.78 -3.68 0.08
C SER A 130 -3.52 -3.43 -0.74
N ILE A 131 -3.37 -4.13 -1.83
CA ILE A 131 -2.24 -3.99 -2.75
C ILE A 131 -2.74 -3.66 -4.15
N VAL A 132 -1.88 -3.03 -4.92
CA VAL A 132 -2.11 -2.76 -6.33
C VAL A 132 -1.15 -3.62 -7.15
N LEU A 133 -1.69 -4.41 -8.07
CA LEU A 133 -0.91 -5.11 -9.08
C LEU A 133 -0.96 -4.29 -10.36
N ASP A 134 0.19 -3.83 -10.82
CA ASP A 134 0.36 -3.08 -12.05
C ASP A 134 1.63 -3.51 -12.80
N ASP A 135 1.92 -2.89 -13.91
CA ASP A 135 3.09 -3.20 -14.73
C ASP A 135 4.44 -2.90 -14.02
N LYS A 136 4.43 -2.15 -12.90
CA LYS A 136 5.65 -1.85 -12.14
C LYS A 136 6.18 -3.06 -11.38
N GLN A 137 5.30 -4.01 -11.02
CA GLN A 137 5.68 -5.28 -10.40
C GLN A 137 5.95 -6.40 -11.42
N ALA A 138 6.01 -6.07 -12.71
CA ALA A 138 6.31 -7.04 -13.76
C ALA A 138 7.74 -7.59 -13.57
N MET A 139 7.86 -8.90 -13.61
CA MET A 139 9.17 -9.57 -13.47
C MET A 139 10.02 -9.46 -14.75
N THR A 140 9.38 -9.25 -15.90
CA THR A 140 10.05 -9.06 -17.18
C THR A 140 9.36 -7.99 -18.02
N PRO A 141 10.09 -7.21 -18.83
CA PRO A 141 9.51 -6.16 -19.66
C PRO A 141 8.48 -6.64 -20.69
N GLN A 142 8.52 -7.90 -21.03
CA GLN A 142 7.69 -8.53 -22.06
C GLN A 142 6.44 -9.21 -21.49
N MET A 143 6.41 -9.47 -20.17
CA MET A 143 5.31 -10.14 -19.48
C MET A 143 4.74 -9.20 -18.41
N ARG A 144 3.81 -8.37 -18.85
CA ARG A 144 3.13 -7.35 -18.03
C ARG A 144 1.65 -7.62 -17.98
N LEU A 145 0.95 -7.03 -17.01
CA LEU A 145 -0.50 -7.03 -16.97
C LEU A 145 -1.11 -6.46 -18.26
N SER A 146 -0.47 -5.42 -18.82
CA SER A 146 -0.89 -4.79 -20.08
C SER A 146 -0.70 -5.66 -21.33
N SER A 147 -0.06 -6.82 -21.22
CA SER A 147 0.11 -7.75 -22.36
C SER A 147 -1.00 -8.79 -22.49
N VAL A 148 -1.96 -8.79 -21.59
CA VAL A 148 -3.06 -9.78 -21.56
C VAL A 148 -4.39 -9.10 -21.23
N ASP A 149 -5.50 -9.74 -21.59
CA ASP A 149 -6.84 -9.24 -21.30
C ASP A 149 -7.37 -9.75 -19.95
N LYS A 150 -7.00 -10.97 -19.57
CA LYS A 150 -7.45 -11.63 -18.34
C LYS A 150 -6.32 -12.29 -17.58
N VAL A 151 -6.46 -12.30 -16.26
CA VAL A 151 -5.50 -12.91 -15.35
C VAL A 151 -6.18 -13.77 -14.30
N HIS A 152 -5.42 -14.71 -13.75
CA HIS A 152 -5.71 -15.41 -12.52
C HIS A 152 -4.83 -14.82 -11.41
N ILE A 153 -5.44 -14.47 -10.29
CA ILE A 153 -4.72 -13.91 -9.13
C ILE A 153 -4.65 -14.98 -8.05
N TYR A 154 -3.46 -15.17 -7.54
CA TYR A 154 -3.16 -16.10 -6.45
C TYR A 154 -2.60 -15.34 -5.26
N ALA A 155 -3.07 -15.68 -4.06
CA ALA A 155 -2.44 -15.29 -2.81
C ALA A 155 -2.12 -16.55 -2.01
N VAL A 156 -0.85 -16.73 -1.67
CA VAL A 156 -0.31 -17.95 -1.06
C VAL A 156 0.51 -17.59 0.17
N VAL A 157 0.15 -18.15 1.33
CA VAL A 157 0.99 -18.15 2.52
C VAL A 157 1.94 -19.34 2.43
N SER A 158 3.22 -19.06 2.20
CA SER A 158 4.23 -20.11 2.15
C SER A 158 4.72 -20.48 3.55
N MET A 159 4.50 -21.70 3.95
CA MET A 159 4.95 -22.21 5.24
C MET A 159 6.48 -22.39 5.29
N GLN A 160 7.11 -22.57 4.15
CA GLN A 160 8.55 -22.78 3.99
C GLN A 160 9.31 -21.54 3.48
N GLY A 161 8.60 -20.43 3.17
CA GLY A 161 9.21 -19.21 2.64
C GLY A 161 9.67 -19.26 1.17
N ASN A 162 9.33 -20.33 0.46
CA ASN A 162 9.70 -20.53 -0.93
C ASN A 162 8.59 -20.08 -1.88
N VAL A 163 8.99 -19.65 -3.08
CA VAL A 163 8.06 -19.32 -4.18
C VAL A 163 7.41 -20.61 -4.72
N GLY A 164 6.12 -20.53 -5.00
CA GLY A 164 5.32 -21.63 -5.54
C GLY A 164 4.36 -22.22 -4.49
N ILE A 165 3.40 -22.98 -4.97
CA ILE A 165 2.38 -23.62 -4.13
C ILE A 165 2.88 -25.01 -3.75
N LYS A 166 2.97 -25.29 -2.45
CA LYS A 166 3.43 -26.57 -1.91
C LYS A 166 2.41 -27.16 -0.95
N PRO A 167 2.44 -28.47 -0.74
CA PRO A 167 1.64 -29.11 0.31
C PRO A 167 1.91 -28.47 1.68
N GLY A 168 0.83 -28.14 2.38
CA GLY A 168 0.88 -27.47 3.67
C GLY A 168 0.75 -25.94 3.60
N ASP A 169 0.96 -25.31 2.44
CA ASP A 169 0.73 -23.88 2.24
C ASP A 169 -0.77 -23.55 2.29
N PHE A 170 -1.10 -22.29 2.55
CA PHE A 170 -2.48 -21.81 2.43
C PHE A 170 -2.61 -20.94 1.19
N LYS A 171 -3.68 -21.13 0.44
CA LYS A 171 -3.92 -20.37 -0.79
C LYS A 171 -5.34 -19.86 -0.90
N VAL A 172 -5.48 -18.84 -1.73
CA VAL A 172 -6.74 -18.42 -2.37
C VAL A 172 -6.43 -18.05 -3.81
N GLU A 173 -7.37 -18.30 -4.69
CA GLU A 173 -7.26 -17.96 -6.11
C GLU A 173 -8.55 -17.31 -6.58
N VAL A 174 -8.43 -16.34 -7.47
CA VAL A 174 -9.53 -15.73 -8.20
C VAL A 174 -9.19 -15.80 -9.67
N LEU A 175 -10.06 -16.41 -10.45
CA LEU A 175 -9.84 -16.73 -11.85
C LEU A 175 -10.58 -15.76 -12.77
N ASP A 176 -10.08 -15.62 -14.00
CA ASP A 176 -10.75 -14.88 -15.09
C ASP A 176 -11.05 -13.41 -14.79
N ILE A 177 -10.13 -12.73 -14.10
CA ILE A 177 -10.24 -11.31 -13.82
C ILE A 177 -9.77 -10.51 -15.03
N ASP A 178 -10.61 -9.57 -15.47
CA ASP A 178 -10.23 -8.58 -16.49
C ASP A 178 -9.14 -7.66 -15.93
N VAL A 179 -8.07 -7.43 -16.68
CA VAL A 179 -6.96 -6.57 -16.23
C VAL A 179 -7.36 -5.11 -16.05
N MET A 180 -8.48 -4.70 -16.66
CA MET A 180 -9.05 -3.35 -16.52
C MET A 180 -10.13 -3.27 -15.43
N GLU A 181 -10.32 -4.33 -14.63
CA GLU A 181 -11.28 -4.32 -13.52
C GLU A 181 -10.93 -3.23 -12.50
N LYS A 182 -11.90 -2.35 -12.25
CA LYS A 182 -11.75 -1.22 -11.32
C LYS A 182 -12.25 -1.54 -9.92
N SER A 183 -13.10 -2.58 -9.79
CA SER A 183 -13.61 -3.01 -8.50
C SER A 183 -12.53 -3.69 -7.68
N PRO A 184 -12.46 -3.45 -6.35
CA PRO A 184 -11.49 -4.12 -5.52
C PRO A 184 -11.78 -5.62 -5.44
N ILE A 185 -10.75 -6.43 -5.70
CA ILE A 185 -10.82 -7.89 -5.65
C ILE A 185 -10.54 -8.32 -4.21
N ASN A 186 -11.55 -8.89 -3.55
CA ASN A 186 -11.41 -9.34 -2.16
C ASN A 186 -10.98 -10.82 -2.13
N MET A 187 -9.83 -11.09 -1.54
CA MET A 187 -9.26 -12.43 -1.42
C MET A 187 -9.07 -12.80 0.06
N GLN A 188 -9.69 -13.90 0.50
CA GLN A 188 -9.49 -14.41 1.85
C GLN A 188 -8.77 -15.76 1.79
N ILE A 189 -7.55 -15.79 2.29
CA ILE A 189 -6.74 -17.02 2.33
C ILE A 189 -7.32 -17.95 3.40
N SER A 190 -7.83 -19.10 2.98
CA SER A 190 -8.51 -20.06 3.88
C SER A 190 -8.20 -21.52 3.59
N ALA A 191 -7.91 -21.85 2.32
CA ALA A 191 -7.72 -23.22 1.90
C ALA A 191 -6.28 -23.69 2.09
N GLN A 192 -6.06 -24.78 2.78
CA GLN A 192 -4.76 -25.44 2.86
C GLN A 192 -4.55 -26.33 1.63
N VAL A 193 -3.36 -26.27 1.08
CA VAL A 193 -2.94 -27.14 -0.03
C VAL A 193 -2.63 -28.53 0.54
N PRO A 194 -3.25 -29.59 0.02
CA PRO A 194 -3.07 -30.97 0.49
C PRO A 194 -1.66 -31.51 0.21
#